data_fff93ac68064dad2ae4960fe7f48846b
#
_entry.id   fff93ac68064dad2ae4960fe7f48846b
#
_cell.length_a   1.000
_cell.length_b   1.000
_cell.length_c   1.000
_cell.angle_alpha   90.00
_cell.angle_beta   90.00
_cell.angle_gamma   90.00
#
_symmetry.space_group_name_H-M   'P 1'
#
loop_
_entity.id
_entity.type
_entity.pdbx_description
1 polymer ?
#
loop_
_entity_poly.entity_id
_entity_poly.type
_entity_poly.pdbx_seq_one_letter_code
_entity_poly.pdbx_strand_id
1 'polypeptide(L)'
;MSGHSKWATIKHKKAATDAKRGRVFTRVIREITIAARIGGGDPNSNPRLRTAILAGKNENMPNENIERAILRGTGQLEGEQYEEVTFEGYGPGGVGMLIAAVTTNRNRIVGEFRHLISKNGGNLAETGAVGWMFHRKGEIVVPKEAASEDKMMDIVLEAGADDLKDDGSGWYIVTPPEALEKVKEALAKAGITPTSAEISMVPQNYIKLTGAQATQMVRLIEALEEHDDVQHVYANFDIDESEIQAAVGAN
;
A
#
# COMPACT_ATOMS: atom_id res chain seq x y z
N MET A 1 8.50 7.56 -12.40
CA MET A 1 8.52 6.21 -11.76
C MET A 1 7.93 6.30 -10.36
N SER A 2 7.18 5.32 -9.91
CA SER A 2 6.62 5.35 -8.55
C SER A 2 7.72 5.10 -7.51
N GLY A 3 8.11 6.14 -6.78
CA GLY A 3 8.99 5.97 -5.62
C GLY A 3 8.38 5.07 -4.56
N HIS A 4 7.04 4.98 -4.57
CA HIS A 4 6.29 4.12 -3.66
C HIS A 4 6.48 2.62 -3.99
N SER A 5 6.53 2.20 -5.25
CA SER A 5 6.80 0.80 -5.61
C SER A 5 8.25 0.39 -5.30
N LYS A 6 9.23 1.30 -5.55
CA LYS A 6 10.62 1.09 -5.13
C LYS A 6 10.73 0.97 -3.60
N TRP A 7 10.05 1.83 -2.87
CA TRP A 7 9.97 1.77 -1.42
C TRP A 7 9.38 0.45 -0.92
N ALA A 8 8.25 0.00 -1.48
CA ALA A 8 7.63 -1.28 -1.13
C ALA A 8 8.59 -2.46 -1.36
N THR A 9 9.30 -2.48 -2.48
CA THR A 9 10.27 -3.53 -2.81
C THR A 9 11.44 -3.57 -1.81
N ILE A 10 11.99 -2.42 -1.43
CA ILE A 10 13.10 -2.31 -0.47
C ILE A 10 12.63 -2.74 0.93
N LYS A 11 11.43 -2.32 1.33
CA LYS A 11 10.83 -2.65 2.62
C LYS A 11 10.61 -4.16 2.79
N HIS A 12 10.15 -4.84 1.74
CA HIS A 12 9.99 -6.30 1.78
C HIS A 12 11.29 -7.03 2.06
N LYS A 13 12.42 -6.54 1.57
CA LYS A 13 13.75 -7.11 1.86
C LYS A 13 14.21 -6.92 3.32
N LYS A 14 13.70 -5.90 4.05
CA LYS A 14 14.11 -5.57 5.43
C LYS A 14 13.18 -6.14 6.52
N ALA A 15 12.07 -6.79 6.17
CA ALA A 15 11.04 -7.19 7.11
C ALA A 15 11.30 -8.53 7.80
N ALA A 16 12.00 -8.51 8.95
CA ALA A 16 11.96 -9.63 9.90
C ALA A 16 12.30 -9.21 11.34
N THR A 17 11.32 -8.73 12.09
CA THR A 17 11.42 -8.63 13.55
C THR A 17 10.04 -8.82 14.18
N ASP A 18 9.98 -9.46 15.36
CA ASP A 18 8.72 -9.80 16.06
C ASP A 18 7.82 -8.59 16.37
N ALA A 19 8.39 -7.41 16.61
CA ALA A 19 7.62 -6.17 16.78
C ALA A 19 6.88 -5.74 15.51
N LYS A 20 7.45 -6.00 14.33
CA LYS A 20 6.77 -5.75 13.04
C LYS A 20 5.60 -6.72 12.84
N ARG A 21 5.75 -7.97 13.29
CA ARG A 21 4.72 -9.01 13.19
C ARG A 21 3.45 -8.64 13.97
N GLY A 22 3.60 -8.10 15.19
CA GLY A 22 2.46 -7.63 15.99
C GLY A 22 1.67 -6.52 15.30
N ARG A 23 2.36 -5.54 14.71
CA ARG A 23 1.72 -4.45 13.95
C ARG A 23 1.01 -4.94 12.69
N VAL A 24 1.63 -5.85 11.95
CA VAL A 24 0.99 -6.47 10.77
C VAL A 24 -0.30 -7.18 11.16
N PHE A 25 -0.28 -7.96 12.25
CA PHE A 25 -1.48 -8.63 12.75
C PHE A 25 -2.58 -7.65 13.13
N THR A 26 -2.26 -6.57 13.86
CA THR A 26 -3.23 -5.54 14.24
C THR A 26 -3.88 -4.92 13.01
N ARG A 27 -3.09 -4.57 12.00
CA ARG A 27 -3.55 -4.00 10.73
C ARG A 27 -4.49 -4.95 9.99
N VAL A 28 -4.10 -6.21 9.84
CA VAL A 28 -4.91 -7.23 9.17
C VAL A 28 -6.21 -7.51 9.93
N ILE A 29 -6.19 -7.56 11.27
CA ILE A 29 -7.39 -7.73 12.09
C ILE A 29 -8.37 -6.58 11.87
N ARG A 30 -7.90 -5.34 11.83
CA ARG A 30 -8.73 -4.16 11.54
C ARG A 30 -9.34 -4.23 10.14
N GLU A 31 -8.54 -4.60 9.14
CA GLU A 31 -9.00 -4.75 7.76
C GLU A 31 -10.07 -5.84 7.64
N ILE A 32 -9.88 -7.01 8.26
CA ILE A 32 -10.88 -8.08 8.30
C ILE A 32 -12.17 -7.59 8.97
N THR A 33 -12.05 -6.88 10.11
CA THR A 33 -13.21 -6.38 10.86
C THR A 33 -14.02 -5.38 10.02
N ILE A 34 -13.35 -4.43 9.36
CA ILE A 34 -14.01 -3.44 8.49
C ILE A 34 -14.62 -4.12 7.25
N ALA A 35 -13.89 -5.00 6.60
CA ALA A 35 -14.39 -5.72 5.42
C ALA A 35 -15.64 -6.53 5.74
N ALA A 36 -15.64 -7.23 6.87
CA ALA A 36 -16.80 -8.00 7.35
C ALA A 36 -18.00 -7.09 7.70
N ARG A 37 -17.73 -5.92 8.28
CA ARG A 37 -18.80 -4.94 8.61
C ARG A 37 -19.47 -4.38 7.38
N ILE A 38 -18.72 -4.05 6.34
CA ILE A 38 -19.23 -3.40 5.14
C ILE A 38 -19.89 -4.40 4.19
N GLY A 39 -19.26 -5.55 3.97
CA GLY A 39 -19.66 -6.53 2.95
C GLY A 39 -20.18 -7.86 3.49
N GLY A 40 -20.33 -7.98 4.82
CA GLY A 40 -20.76 -9.25 5.46
C GLY A 40 -19.61 -10.22 5.72
N GLY A 41 -19.88 -11.21 6.57
CA GLY A 41 -18.87 -12.17 7.08
C GLY A 41 -18.56 -13.36 6.17
N ASP A 42 -19.22 -13.49 5.00
CA ASP A 42 -18.95 -14.57 4.07
C ASP A 42 -17.89 -14.18 3.02
N PRO A 43 -16.69 -14.78 3.03
CA PRO A 43 -15.64 -14.46 2.08
C PRO A 43 -15.97 -14.84 0.62
N ASN A 44 -16.96 -15.71 0.39
CA ASN A 44 -17.37 -16.06 -0.97
C ASN A 44 -18.13 -14.92 -1.65
N SER A 45 -18.92 -14.19 -0.88
CA SER A 45 -19.69 -13.02 -1.35
C SER A 45 -18.98 -11.68 -1.12
N ASN A 46 -17.89 -11.66 -0.33
CA ASN A 46 -17.14 -10.46 0.03
C ASN A 46 -15.68 -10.55 -0.43
N PRO A 47 -15.35 -10.03 -1.64
CA PRO A 47 -13.99 -10.08 -2.18
C PRO A 47 -12.96 -9.37 -1.30
N ARG A 48 -13.32 -8.22 -0.67
CA ARG A 48 -12.45 -7.49 0.24
C ARG A 48 -12.07 -8.33 1.46
N LEU A 49 -13.06 -8.98 2.07
CA LEU A 49 -12.86 -9.89 3.20
C LEU A 49 -11.98 -11.07 2.81
N ARG A 50 -12.21 -11.67 1.64
CA ARG A 50 -11.38 -12.76 1.12
C ARG A 50 -9.92 -12.36 0.97
N THR A 51 -9.65 -11.18 0.42
CA THR A 51 -8.29 -10.63 0.28
C THR A 51 -7.64 -10.39 1.65
N ALA A 52 -8.37 -9.81 2.59
CA ALA A 52 -7.88 -9.57 3.95
C ALA A 52 -7.57 -10.87 4.70
N ILE A 53 -8.42 -11.90 4.56
CA ILE A 53 -8.17 -13.23 5.13
C ILE A 53 -6.91 -13.86 4.53
N LEU A 54 -6.72 -13.75 3.21
CA LEU A 54 -5.55 -14.28 2.53
C LEU A 54 -4.27 -13.59 3.03
N ALA A 55 -4.30 -12.26 3.20
CA ALA A 55 -3.19 -11.51 3.78
C ALA A 55 -2.85 -12.01 5.21
N GLY A 56 -3.86 -12.24 6.04
CA GLY A 56 -3.66 -12.82 7.37
C GLY A 56 -3.03 -14.20 7.35
N LYS A 57 -3.47 -15.07 6.45
CA LYS A 57 -2.89 -16.41 6.28
C LYS A 57 -1.44 -16.38 5.80
N ASN A 58 -1.11 -15.46 4.89
CA ASN A 58 0.26 -15.29 4.40
C ASN A 58 1.22 -14.84 5.52
N GLU A 59 0.70 -14.10 6.50
CA GLU A 59 1.45 -13.69 7.70
C GLU A 59 1.43 -14.75 8.82
N ASN A 60 0.88 -15.95 8.55
CA ASN A 60 0.70 -17.03 9.54
C ASN A 60 -0.17 -16.63 10.74
N MET A 61 -1.20 -15.82 10.51
CA MET A 61 -2.17 -15.46 11.55
C MET A 61 -3.02 -16.68 11.94
N PRO A 62 -3.20 -16.97 13.24
CA PRO A 62 -4.07 -18.05 13.67
C PRO A 62 -5.52 -17.85 13.17
N ASN A 63 -6.16 -18.94 12.74
CA ASN A 63 -7.53 -18.90 12.23
C ASN A 63 -8.52 -18.33 13.26
N GLU A 64 -8.31 -18.59 14.54
CA GLU A 64 -9.13 -18.04 15.64
C GLU A 64 -9.14 -16.51 15.64
N ASN A 65 -8.01 -15.86 15.35
CA ASN A 65 -7.93 -14.40 15.26
C ASN A 65 -8.71 -13.87 14.06
N ILE A 66 -8.65 -14.57 12.93
CA ILE A 66 -9.42 -14.24 11.72
C ILE A 66 -10.93 -14.35 12.00
N GLU A 67 -11.36 -15.46 12.58
CA GLU A 67 -12.77 -15.70 12.92
C GLU A 67 -13.30 -14.65 13.91
N ARG A 68 -12.55 -14.36 14.97
CA ARG A 68 -12.91 -13.31 15.93
C ARG A 68 -13.05 -11.94 15.28
N ALA A 69 -12.17 -11.59 14.33
CA ALA A 69 -12.24 -10.33 13.62
C ALA A 69 -13.51 -10.25 12.74
N ILE A 70 -13.88 -11.35 12.08
CA ILE A 70 -15.14 -11.46 11.30
C ILE A 70 -16.35 -11.29 12.21
N LEU A 71 -16.40 -12.01 13.35
CA LEU A 71 -17.50 -11.93 14.31
C LEU A 71 -17.67 -10.52 14.89
N ARG A 72 -16.57 -9.81 15.16
CA ARG A 72 -16.62 -8.39 15.58
C ARG A 72 -17.17 -7.51 14.48
N GLY A 73 -16.71 -7.69 13.25
CA GLY A 73 -17.17 -6.92 12.09
C GLY A 73 -18.67 -7.10 11.82
N THR A 74 -19.19 -8.31 11.97
CA THR A 74 -20.62 -8.63 11.79
C THR A 74 -21.49 -8.33 13.00
N GLY A 75 -20.90 -7.83 14.11
CA GLY A 75 -21.65 -7.51 15.33
C GLY A 75 -22.05 -8.71 16.20
N GLN A 76 -21.52 -9.91 15.90
CA GLN A 76 -21.79 -11.13 16.68
C GLN A 76 -20.88 -11.24 17.93
N LEU A 77 -19.83 -10.46 17.97
CA LEU A 77 -18.92 -10.33 19.12
C LEU A 77 -18.71 -8.86 19.44
N GLU A 78 -18.83 -8.51 20.73
CA GLU A 78 -18.53 -7.16 21.20
C GLU A 78 -17.07 -6.78 20.92
N GLY A 79 -16.84 -5.52 20.56
CA GLY A 79 -15.50 -5.01 20.28
C GLY A 79 -15.51 -3.54 19.90
N GLU A 80 -14.32 -3.02 19.63
CA GLU A 80 -14.12 -1.64 19.20
C GLU A 80 -14.79 -1.38 17.86
N GLN A 81 -15.41 -0.20 17.76
CA GLN A 81 -15.98 0.25 16.50
C GLN A 81 -14.93 1.03 15.71
N TYR A 82 -14.45 0.42 14.64
CA TYR A 82 -13.51 1.05 13.73
C TYR A 82 -14.24 1.89 12.69
N GLU A 83 -13.65 3.01 12.30
CA GLU A 83 -14.05 3.79 11.14
C GLU A 83 -12.88 3.89 10.14
N GLU A 84 -13.22 3.88 8.83
CA GLU A 84 -12.24 4.17 7.78
C GLU A 84 -12.18 5.67 7.56
N VAL A 85 -10.98 6.21 7.54
CA VAL A 85 -10.75 7.63 7.30
C VAL A 85 -9.56 7.78 6.33
N THR A 86 -9.71 8.63 5.33
CA THR A 86 -8.61 9.04 4.46
C THR A 86 -8.18 10.45 4.84
N PHE A 87 -6.90 10.62 5.10
CA PHE A 87 -6.28 11.92 5.32
C PHE A 87 -5.45 12.31 4.11
N GLU A 88 -5.39 13.61 3.88
CA GLU A 88 -4.61 14.20 2.82
C GLU A 88 -3.52 15.10 3.41
N GLY A 89 -2.37 15.17 2.76
CA GLY A 89 -1.26 15.99 3.25
C GLY A 89 -0.19 16.20 2.19
N TYR A 90 0.75 17.05 2.56
CA TYR A 90 1.95 17.31 1.80
C TYR A 90 3.17 16.90 2.61
N GLY A 91 4.06 16.14 1.99
CA GLY A 91 5.38 15.81 2.50
C GLY A 91 6.46 16.79 2.03
N PRO A 92 7.73 16.50 2.37
CA PRO A 92 8.88 17.26 1.90
C PRO A 92 8.87 17.45 0.38
N GLY A 93 9.26 18.63 -0.09
CA GLY A 93 9.28 18.95 -1.51
C GLY A 93 7.91 19.15 -2.16
N GLY A 94 6.83 19.22 -1.38
CA GLY A 94 5.47 19.37 -1.90
C GLY A 94 4.83 18.05 -2.40
N VAL A 95 5.39 16.92 -2.01
CA VAL A 95 4.84 15.59 -2.33
C VAL A 95 3.43 15.44 -1.78
N GLY A 96 2.44 15.18 -2.63
CA GLY A 96 1.09 14.86 -2.20
C GLY A 96 1.01 13.47 -1.59
N MET A 97 0.25 13.32 -0.50
CA MET A 97 0.07 12.07 0.21
C MET A 97 -1.39 11.79 0.52
N LEU A 98 -1.82 10.54 0.30
CA LEU A 98 -3.06 9.98 0.84
C LEU A 98 -2.71 8.96 1.93
N ILE A 99 -3.34 9.09 3.09
CA ILE A 99 -3.12 8.20 4.23
C ILE A 99 -4.46 7.54 4.55
N ALA A 100 -4.59 6.27 4.19
CA ALA A 100 -5.74 5.45 4.53
C ALA A 100 -5.54 4.87 5.94
N ALA A 101 -6.48 5.13 6.82
CA ALA A 101 -6.42 4.70 8.22
C ALA A 101 -7.72 4.04 8.67
N VAL A 102 -7.59 3.12 9.62
CA VAL A 102 -8.70 2.49 10.34
C VAL A 102 -8.50 2.77 11.83
N THR A 103 -9.37 3.56 12.41
CA THR A 103 -9.22 4.07 13.77
C THR A 103 -10.51 3.91 14.58
N THR A 104 -10.39 3.90 15.89
CA THR A 104 -11.51 4.00 16.84
C THR A 104 -11.71 5.43 17.32
N ASN A 105 -10.78 6.35 17.01
CA ASN A 105 -10.83 7.74 17.48
C ASN A 105 -10.20 8.70 16.46
N ARG A 106 -11.04 9.28 15.62
CA ARG A 106 -10.63 10.24 14.58
C ARG A 106 -9.93 11.47 15.14
N ASN A 107 -10.37 11.99 16.28
CA ASN A 107 -9.77 13.21 16.85
C ASN A 107 -8.34 12.96 17.34
N ARG A 108 -8.09 11.80 17.94
CA ARG A 108 -6.74 11.38 18.37
C ARG A 108 -5.81 11.31 17.17
N ILE A 109 -6.17 10.57 16.14
CA ILE A 109 -5.30 10.32 14.98
C ILE A 109 -4.99 11.60 14.20
N VAL A 110 -5.91 12.57 14.11
CA VAL A 110 -5.66 13.88 13.50
C VAL A 110 -4.50 14.61 14.19
N GLY A 111 -4.50 14.60 15.53
CA GLY A 111 -3.43 15.22 16.34
C GLY A 111 -2.07 14.52 16.13
N GLU A 112 -2.09 13.19 16.13
CA GLU A 112 -0.90 12.35 15.94
C GLU A 112 -0.31 12.56 14.54
N PHE A 113 -1.13 12.53 13.49
CA PHE A 113 -0.68 12.75 12.10
C PHE A 113 -0.17 14.17 11.88
N ARG A 114 -0.85 15.18 12.43
CA ARG A 114 -0.36 16.56 12.34
C ARG A 114 1.04 16.70 12.93
N HIS A 115 1.25 16.14 14.12
CA HIS A 115 2.55 16.16 14.77
C HIS A 115 3.61 15.41 13.95
N LEU A 116 3.30 14.16 13.52
CA LEU A 116 4.21 13.29 12.82
C LEU A 116 4.63 13.88 11.45
N ILE A 117 3.66 14.37 10.67
CA ILE A 117 3.92 14.97 9.36
C ILE A 117 4.71 16.28 9.50
N SER A 118 4.33 17.16 10.43
CA SER A 118 5.04 18.43 10.65
C SER A 118 6.47 18.21 11.13
N LYS A 119 6.72 17.24 12.01
CA LYS A 119 8.07 16.88 12.47
C LYS A 119 8.99 16.46 11.32
N ASN A 120 8.44 15.90 10.26
CA ASN A 120 9.18 15.43 9.09
C ASN A 120 9.10 16.40 7.89
N GLY A 121 8.79 17.67 8.12
CA GLY A 121 8.85 18.71 7.10
C GLY A 121 7.65 18.78 6.14
N GLY A 122 6.53 18.16 6.51
CA GLY A 122 5.27 18.22 5.78
C GLY A 122 4.15 18.92 6.55
N ASN A 123 2.94 18.86 6.03
CA ASN A 123 1.73 19.34 6.69
C ASN A 123 0.49 18.49 6.34
N LEU A 124 -0.39 18.31 7.31
CA LEU A 124 -1.70 17.74 7.08
C LEU A 124 -2.58 18.78 6.35
N ALA A 125 -3.29 18.35 5.31
CA ALA A 125 -4.13 19.20 4.48
C ALA A 125 -5.62 18.91 4.69
N GLU A 126 -6.47 19.75 4.10
CA GLU A 126 -7.90 19.52 4.06
C GLU A 126 -8.26 18.47 3.01
N THR A 127 -9.42 17.84 3.18
CA THR A 127 -9.95 16.87 2.20
C THR A 127 -10.13 17.52 0.84
N GLY A 128 -9.66 16.87 -0.23
CA GLY A 128 -9.70 17.36 -1.60
C GLY A 128 -8.42 18.11 -2.04
N ALA A 129 -7.43 18.28 -1.15
CA ALA A 129 -6.19 18.97 -1.48
C ALA A 129 -5.32 18.22 -2.48
N VAL A 130 -5.23 16.89 -2.37
CA VAL A 130 -4.38 16.03 -3.20
C VAL A 130 -5.10 14.81 -3.76
N GLY A 131 -6.25 14.42 -3.22
CA GLY A 131 -6.96 13.19 -3.58
C GLY A 131 -7.30 13.09 -5.06
N TRP A 132 -7.55 14.22 -5.72
CA TRP A 132 -7.87 14.29 -7.14
C TRP A 132 -6.75 13.80 -8.08
N MET A 133 -5.49 13.82 -7.62
CA MET A 133 -4.35 13.37 -8.44
C MET A 133 -4.08 11.87 -8.35
N PHE A 134 -4.76 11.15 -7.48
CA PHE A 134 -4.59 9.70 -7.30
C PHE A 134 -5.75 8.93 -7.90
N HIS A 135 -5.44 7.91 -8.66
CA HIS A 135 -6.43 7.05 -9.32
C HIS A 135 -6.28 5.61 -8.85
N ARG A 136 -7.41 4.99 -8.60
CA ARG A 136 -7.44 3.56 -8.28
C ARG A 136 -7.05 2.74 -9.51
N LYS A 137 -5.93 2.01 -9.42
CA LYS A 137 -5.35 1.19 -10.49
C LYS A 137 -4.86 -0.15 -9.94
N GLY A 138 -4.70 -1.13 -10.81
CA GLY A 138 -3.89 -2.30 -10.51
C GLY A 138 -2.41 -1.98 -10.73
N GLU A 139 -1.57 -2.35 -9.77
CA GLU A 139 -0.12 -2.28 -9.87
C GLU A 139 0.46 -3.69 -9.80
N ILE A 140 1.33 -4.03 -10.75
CA ILE A 140 2.03 -5.31 -10.77
C ILE A 140 3.52 -5.04 -10.93
N VAL A 141 4.34 -5.66 -10.11
CA VAL A 141 5.80 -5.60 -10.18
C VAL A 141 6.33 -6.99 -10.56
N VAL A 142 7.17 -7.03 -11.58
CA VAL A 142 7.80 -8.26 -12.08
C VAL A 142 9.32 -8.08 -12.10
N PRO A 143 10.11 -9.08 -11.66
CA PRO A 143 11.57 -9.01 -11.73
C PRO A 143 12.06 -8.75 -13.16
N LYS A 144 13.11 -7.94 -13.31
CA LYS A 144 13.64 -7.53 -14.61
C LYS A 144 14.06 -8.71 -15.48
N GLU A 145 14.64 -9.72 -14.85
CA GLU A 145 15.14 -10.94 -15.48
C GLU A 145 14.06 -11.91 -15.96
N ALA A 146 12.79 -11.67 -15.59
CA ALA A 146 11.69 -12.58 -15.92
C ALA A 146 11.36 -12.63 -17.42
N ALA A 147 11.52 -11.50 -18.12
CA ALA A 147 11.35 -11.41 -19.57
C ALA A 147 11.99 -10.15 -20.16
N SER A 148 12.24 -10.15 -21.48
CA SER A 148 12.60 -8.95 -22.22
C SER A 148 11.43 -7.95 -22.28
N GLU A 149 11.74 -6.69 -22.54
CA GLU A 149 10.75 -5.62 -22.66
C GLU A 149 9.68 -5.94 -23.71
N ASP A 150 10.09 -6.34 -24.93
CA ASP A 150 9.17 -6.67 -26.02
C ASP A 150 8.19 -7.77 -25.61
N LYS A 151 8.73 -8.87 -25.02
CA LYS A 151 7.89 -9.98 -24.57
C LYS A 151 6.95 -9.57 -23.44
N MET A 152 7.41 -8.75 -22.51
CA MET A 152 6.57 -8.25 -21.41
C MET A 152 5.46 -7.36 -21.96
N MET A 153 5.79 -6.45 -22.87
CA MET A 153 4.85 -5.53 -23.50
C MET A 153 3.74 -6.28 -24.25
N ASP A 154 4.10 -7.27 -25.05
CA ASP A 154 3.12 -8.11 -25.77
C ASP A 154 2.13 -8.78 -24.79
N ILE A 155 2.65 -9.41 -23.74
CA ILE A 155 1.82 -10.13 -22.77
C ILE A 155 0.85 -9.20 -22.04
N VAL A 156 1.36 -8.07 -21.52
CA VAL A 156 0.56 -7.24 -20.60
C VAL A 156 -0.41 -6.33 -21.33
N LEU A 157 -0.04 -5.79 -22.51
CA LEU A 157 -0.94 -4.92 -23.30
C LEU A 157 -2.09 -5.72 -23.90
N GLU A 158 -1.82 -6.91 -24.44
CA GLU A 158 -2.88 -7.82 -24.91
C GLU A 158 -3.86 -8.23 -23.79
N ALA A 159 -3.35 -8.35 -22.56
CA ALA A 159 -4.17 -8.64 -21.39
C ALA A 159 -4.96 -7.44 -20.86
N GLY A 160 -4.70 -6.21 -21.33
CA GLY A 160 -5.42 -4.99 -21.00
C GLY A 160 -4.73 -4.12 -19.97
N ALA A 161 -3.40 -4.17 -19.86
CA ALA A 161 -2.64 -3.18 -19.10
C ALA A 161 -2.69 -1.79 -19.75
N ASP A 162 -2.68 -0.74 -18.94
CA ASP A 162 -2.62 0.65 -19.39
C ASP A 162 -1.20 1.07 -19.77
N ASP A 163 -0.21 0.56 -18.99
CA ASP A 163 1.18 1.01 -19.11
C ASP A 163 2.16 -0.05 -18.61
N LEU A 164 3.36 -0.06 -19.22
CA LEU A 164 4.51 -0.85 -18.81
C LEU A 164 5.72 0.06 -18.71
N LYS A 165 6.41 0.05 -17.58
CA LYS A 165 7.62 0.85 -17.36
C LYS A 165 8.75 -0.01 -16.85
N ASP A 166 9.95 0.27 -17.34
CA ASP A 166 11.19 -0.16 -16.72
C ASP A 166 11.50 0.77 -15.53
N ASP A 167 11.50 0.25 -14.32
CA ASP A 167 11.85 1.03 -13.12
C ASP A 167 13.31 0.87 -12.69
N GLY A 168 14.10 0.17 -13.51
CA GLY A 168 15.52 -0.14 -13.27
C GLY A 168 15.72 -1.46 -12.53
N SER A 169 14.89 -1.79 -11.55
CA SER A 169 14.94 -3.04 -10.78
C SER A 169 13.96 -4.10 -11.27
N GLY A 170 12.97 -3.72 -12.05
CA GLY A 170 11.92 -4.59 -12.57
C GLY A 170 11.01 -3.93 -13.58
N TRP A 171 9.99 -4.65 -13.97
CA TRP A 171 8.89 -4.18 -14.79
C TRP A 171 7.75 -3.72 -13.89
N TYR A 172 7.35 -2.48 -14.04
CA TYR A 172 6.21 -1.88 -13.37
C TYR A 172 5.04 -1.77 -14.33
N ILE A 173 3.95 -2.46 -14.03
CA ILE A 173 2.77 -2.57 -14.89
C ILE A 173 1.60 -1.90 -14.19
N VAL A 174 0.91 -1.03 -14.90
CA VAL A 174 -0.31 -0.36 -14.44
C VAL A 174 -1.49 -0.87 -15.24
N THR A 175 -2.58 -1.20 -14.56
CA THR A 175 -3.80 -1.72 -15.19
C THR A 175 -5.04 -0.97 -14.72
N PRO A 176 -6.14 -0.99 -15.46
CA PRO A 176 -7.45 -0.75 -14.86
C PRO A 176 -7.69 -1.75 -13.73
N PRO A 177 -8.41 -1.38 -12.65
CA PRO A 177 -8.66 -2.29 -11.53
C PRO A 177 -9.27 -3.63 -11.94
N GLU A 178 -10.16 -3.61 -12.91
CA GLU A 178 -10.87 -4.78 -13.46
C GLU A 178 -9.98 -5.68 -14.32
N ALA A 179 -8.87 -5.18 -14.85
CA ALA A 179 -7.94 -5.93 -15.68
C ALA A 179 -6.83 -6.61 -14.87
N LEU A 180 -6.65 -6.27 -13.58
CA LEU A 180 -5.57 -6.79 -12.74
C LEU A 180 -5.47 -8.32 -12.78
N GLU A 181 -6.58 -9.02 -12.53
CA GLU A 181 -6.57 -10.49 -12.49
C GLU A 181 -6.29 -11.09 -13.86
N LYS A 182 -6.82 -10.49 -14.94
CA LYS A 182 -6.56 -10.95 -16.31
C LYS A 182 -5.08 -10.82 -16.69
N VAL A 183 -4.43 -9.73 -16.29
CA VAL A 183 -2.99 -9.53 -16.53
C VAL A 183 -2.17 -10.52 -15.70
N LYS A 184 -2.53 -10.76 -14.43
CA LYS A 184 -1.89 -11.79 -13.60
C LYS A 184 -1.99 -13.19 -14.23
N GLU A 185 -3.16 -13.55 -14.75
CA GLU A 185 -3.35 -14.83 -15.43
C GLU A 185 -2.49 -14.93 -16.70
N ALA A 186 -2.37 -13.86 -17.48
CA ALA A 186 -1.52 -13.82 -18.67
C ALA A 186 -0.04 -14.00 -18.33
N LEU A 187 0.44 -13.32 -17.29
CA LEU A 187 1.80 -13.51 -16.76
C LEU A 187 2.04 -14.96 -16.29
N ALA A 188 1.10 -15.52 -15.53
CA ALA A 188 1.19 -16.90 -15.06
C ALA A 188 1.23 -17.93 -16.20
N LYS A 189 0.43 -17.73 -17.25
CA LYS A 189 0.46 -18.58 -18.48
C LYS A 189 1.81 -18.48 -19.20
N ALA A 190 2.48 -17.35 -19.13
CA ALA A 190 3.82 -17.15 -19.68
C ALA A 190 4.95 -17.65 -18.75
N GLY A 191 4.62 -18.23 -17.59
CA GLY A 191 5.57 -18.72 -16.59
C GLY A 191 6.22 -17.59 -15.78
N ILE A 192 5.62 -16.40 -15.75
CA ILE A 192 6.15 -15.22 -15.07
C ILE A 192 5.39 -15.04 -13.75
N THR A 193 6.15 -14.97 -12.64
CA THR A 193 5.60 -14.75 -11.30
C THR A 193 5.85 -13.31 -10.87
N PRO A 194 4.81 -12.50 -10.63
CA PRO A 194 4.98 -11.16 -10.07
C PRO A 194 5.56 -11.19 -8.64
N THR A 195 6.36 -10.19 -8.31
CA THR A 195 6.81 -9.94 -6.93
C THR A 195 5.66 -9.38 -6.09
N SER A 196 4.83 -8.52 -6.70
CA SER A 196 3.61 -7.98 -6.09
C SER A 196 2.55 -7.73 -7.15
N ALA A 197 1.28 -7.83 -6.75
CA ALA A 197 0.14 -7.47 -7.60
C ALA A 197 -1.04 -7.08 -6.71
N GLU A 198 -1.43 -5.81 -6.75
CA GLU A 198 -2.47 -5.27 -5.87
C GLU A 198 -3.23 -4.10 -6.51
N ILE A 199 -4.37 -3.75 -5.93
CA ILE A 199 -5.06 -2.50 -6.24
C ILE A 199 -4.49 -1.39 -5.36
N SER A 200 -4.05 -0.30 -6.00
CA SER A 200 -3.38 0.82 -5.36
C SER A 200 -3.96 2.17 -5.82
N MET A 201 -3.56 3.24 -5.16
CA MET A 201 -3.87 4.62 -5.55
C MET A 201 -2.65 5.21 -6.27
N VAL A 202 -2.67 5.16 -7.60
CA VAL A 202 -1.56 5.58 -8.46
C VAL A 202 -1.68 7.07 -8.79
N PRO A 203 -0.64 7.88 -8.52
CA PRO A 203 -0.66 9.30 -8.84
C PRO A 203 -0.48 9.57 -10.34
N GLN A 204 -1.08 10.65 -10.82
CA GLN A 204 -0.94 11.09 -12.23
C GLN A 204 0.47 11.60 -12.56
N ASN A 205 1.13 12.21 -11.61
CA ASN A 205 2.47 12.78 -11.76
C ASN A 205 3.33 12.50 -10.53
N TYR A 206 4.63 12.58 -10.70
CA TYR A 206 5.60 12.33 -9.64
C TYR A 206 6.49 13.56 -9.42
N ILE A 207 6.89 13.76 -8.17
CA ILE A 207 7.85 14.80 -7.75
C ILE A 207 9.17 14.12 -7.45
N LYS A 208 10.21 14.44 -8.22
CA LYS A 208 11.55 13.92 -7.97
C LYS A 208 12.14 14.58 -6.74
N LEU A 209 12.57 13.75 -5.79
CA LEU A 209 13.26 14.19 -4.58
C LEU A 209 14.69 13.65 -4.55
N THR A 210 15.61 14.46 -4.01
CA THR A 210 17.01 14.08 -3.83
C THR A 210 17.55 14.60 -2.51
N GLY A 211 18.65 14.03 -2.01
CA GLY A 211 19.39 14.50 -0.84
C GLY A 211 18.53 14.56 0.43
N ALA A 212 18.55 15.70 1.11
CA ALA A 212 17.87 15.86 2.40
C ALA A 212 16.35 15.68 2.32
N GLN A 213 15.71 16.15 1.23
CA GLN A 213 14.26 15.97 1.04
C GLN A 213 13.88 14.50 0.81
N ALA A 214 14.69 13.76 0.06
CA ALA A 214 14.51 12.31 -0.13
C ALA A 214 14.61 11.59 1.22
N THR A 215 15.63 11.87 2.01
CA THR A 215 15.81 11.28 3.35
C THR A 215 14.65 11.61 4.29
N GLN A 216 14.18 12.85 4.31
CA GLN A 216 13.04 13.27 5.13
C GLN A 216 11.75 12.56 4.68
N MET A 217 11.53 12.43 3.36
CA MET A 217 10.35 11.75 2.84
C MET A 217 10.33 10.28 3.20
N VAL A 218 11.46 9.58 3.06
CA VAL A 218 11.59 8.18 3.47
C VAL A 218 11.26 8.00 4.95
N ARG A 219 11.81 8.85 5.83
CA ARG A 219 11.50 8.82 7.27
C ARG A 219 10.03 9.10 7.57
N LEU A 220 9.41 10.02 6.83
CA LEU A 220 7.99 10.32 6.99
C LEU A 220 7.13 9.12 6.63
N ILE A 221 7.40 8.47 5.49
CA ILE A 221 6.67 7.26 5.07
C ILE A 221 6.85 6.14 6.09
N GLU A 222 8.09 5.88 6.54
CA GLU A 222 8.35 4.87 7.58
C GLU A 222 7.52 5.15 8.84
N ALA A 223 7.57 6.38 9.34
CA ALA A 223 6.87 6.75 10.55
C ALA A 223 5.34 6.67 10.43
N LEU A 224 4.78 7.04 9.26
CA LEU A 224 3.35 6.88 8.98
C LEU A 224 2.96 5.40 8.88
N GLU A 225 3.75 4.60 8.17
CA GLU A 225 3.49 3.17 8.02
C GLU A 225 3.71 2.37 9.31
N GLU A 226 4.48 2.90 10.25
CA GLU A 226 4.63 2.32 11.59
C GLU A 226 3.49 2.65 12.54
N HIS A 227 2.64 3.61 12.19
CA HIS A 227 1.48 3.96 13.00
C HIS A 227 0.41 2.86 12.93
N ASP A 228 -0.10 2.43 14.09
CA ASP A 228 -1.00 1.29 14.22
C ASP A 228 -2.33 1.46 13.46
N ASP A 229 -2.82 2.68 13.35
CA ASP A 229 -4.09 2.97 12.66
C ASP A 229 -3.93 3.10 11.13
N VAL A 230 -2.69 3.23 10.60
CA VAL A 230 -2.45 3.37 9.17
C VAL A 230 -2.54 2.02 8.47
N GLN A 231 -3.35 1.96 7.42
CA GLN A 231 -3.46 0.81 6.53
C GLN A 231 -2.51 0.96 5.33
N HIS A 232 -2.62 2.09 4.62
CA HIS A 232 -1.81 2.40 3.45
C HIS A 232 -1.42 3.88 3.44
N VAL A 233 -0.24 4.16 2.90
CA VAL A 233 0.20 5.51 2.56
C VAL A 233 0.50 5.52 1.07
N TYR A 234 -0.13 6.41 0.33
CA TYR A 234 0.14 6.62 -1.09
C TYR A 234 0.77 8.01 -1.25
N ALA A 235 1.81 8.11 -2.05
CA ALA A 235 2.52 9.37 -2.23
C ALA A 235 3.11 9.49 -3.65
N ASN A 236 3.15 10.69 -4.17
CA ASN A 236 3.61 10.95 -5.54
C ASN A 236 5.10 11.33 -5.64
N PHE A 237 5.95 10.81 -4.75
CA PHE A 237 7.39 11.02 -4.84
C PHE A 237 8.06 10.06 -5.83
N ASP A 238 9.17 10.51 -6.40
CA ASP A 238 10.14 9.68 -7.12
C ASP A 238 11.53 9.90 -6.49
N ILE A 239 12.09 8.84 -5.90
CA ILE A 239 13.41 8.84 -5.25
C ILE A 239 14.22 7.71 -5.87
N ASP A 240 15.48 7.94 -6.17
CA ASP A 240 16.37 6.92 -6.69
C ASP A 240 16.64 5.83 -5.64
N GLU A 241 16.73 4.59 -6.09
CA GLU A 241 16.85 3.42 -5.19
C GLU A 241 18.06 3.54 -4.23
N SER A 242 19.18 4.06 -4.72
CA SER A 242 20.38 4.29 -3.92
C SER A 242 20.16 5.27 -2.76
N GLU A 243 19.36 6.31 -2.97
CA GLU A 243 19.02 7.29 -1.92
C GLU A 243 18.05 6.69 -0.90
N ILE A 244 17.09 5.86 -1.34
CA ILE A 244 16.20 5.14 -0.43
C ILE A 244 17.02 4.19 0.46
N GLN A 245 17.94 3.41 -0.14
CA GLN A 245 18.80 2.49 0.61
C GLN A 245 19.70 3.22 1.61
N ALA A 246 20.27 4.36 1.23
CA ALA A 246 21.08 5.19 2.11
C ALA A 246 20.25 5.75 3.29
N ALA A 247 19.04 6.23 3.04
CA ALA A 247 18.14 6.74 4.08
C ALA A 247 17.71 5.67 5.08
N VAL A 248 17.42 4.46 4.59
CA VAL A 248 17.03 3.30 5.40
C VAL A 248 18.21 2.71 6.20
N GLY A 249 19.43 2.78 5.66
CA GLY A 249 20.66 2.30 6.32
C GLY A 249 21.22 3.24 7.39
N ALA A 250 20.77 4.50 7.43
CA ALA A 250 21.21 5.52 8.38
C ALA A 250 20.38 5.57 9.69
N ASN A 251 19.48 4.63 9.91
CA ASN A 251 18.62 4.50 11.11
C ASN A 251 19.09 3.37 12.01
#